data_330b6028370c9b4def1387669cdf08f6
#
_entry.id   330b6028370c9b4def1387669cdf08f6
#
_cell.length_a   1.000
_cell.length_b   1.000
_cell.length_c   1.000
_cell.angle_alpha   90.00
_cell.angle_beta   90.00
_cell.angle_gamma   90.00
#
_symmetry.space_group_name_H-M   'P 1'
#
loop_
_entity.id
_entity.type
_entity.pdbx_description
1 polymer ?
#
loop_
_entity_poly.entity_id
_entity_poly.type
_entity_poly.pdbx_seq_one_letter_code
_entity_poly.pdbx_strand_id
1 'polypeptide(L)'
;MKLKNIIYTVSTLAMISLGGCIEDYVPSTEETKQETVIEGFIEAGESSAPAYVLITKSIPFLSTIELSTFDDLFVNEAKVTVNDGTNNIELTELCLADLPPGIKEVAAQVLGFDPESTSLNICAYVDILDQLDRKIGGKYDLRIETGESIITATTTIPPFIPLTKLRWDDPPGAPSDTLARLWITIADDEEEDNYYRYFTEENNTGFVIPFSSVTNDAFFDGQDFEFPLNKAEQRDGSFDPNTFGLYNRGDSIRIKWMNLDEAHFDFWNTLEFSRNNSGPFSSFNRVSSNVDGALGIWGGYAVGYYEDMVPF
;
A
#
# COMPACT_ATOMS: atom_id res chain seq x y z
N MET A 1 25.64 -63.92 -32.40
CA MET A 1 24.19 -63.66 -32.23
C MET A 1 23.75 -63.41 -30.78
N LYS A 2 24.48 -63.88 -29.78
CA LYS A 2 24.08 -63.75 -28.34
C LYS A 2 24.34 -62.38 -27.70
N LEU A 3 25.40 -61.67 -28.06
CA LEU A 3 25.78 -60.39 -27.43
C LEU A 3 24.87 -59.22 -27.86
N LYS A 4 24.43 -59.16 -29.12
CA LYS A 4 23.48 -58.12 -29.57
C LYS A 4 22.12 -58.21 -28.86
N ASN A 5 21.61 -59.42 -28.62
CA ASN A 5 20.33 -59.61 -27.95
C ASN A 5 20.39 -59.20 -26.48
N ILE A 6 21.53 -59.36 -25.81
CA ILE A 6 21.75 -58.95 -24.42
C ILE A 6 21.75 -57.42 -24.34
N ILE A 7 22.40 -56.74 -25.28
CA ILE A 7 22.44 -55.27 -25.31
C ILE A 7 21.04 -54.67 -25.54
N TYR A 8 20.23 -55.22 -26.44
CA TYR A 8 18.86 -54.78 -26.65
C TYR A 8 17.97 -54.99 -25.41
N THR A 9 18.12 -56.15 -24.74
CA THR A 9 17.33 -56.46 -23.54
C THR A 9 17.70 -55.52 -22.38
N VAL A 10 18.97 -55.22 -22.16
CA VAL A 10 19.43 -54.25 -21.13
C VAL A 10 18.99 -52.85 -21.45
N SER A 11 19.05 -52.41 -22.74
CA SER A 11 18.60 -51.09 -23.17
C SER A 11 17.08 -50.89 -23.01
N THR A 12 16.29 -51.95 -23.28
CA THR A 12 14.82 -51.88 -23.10
C THR A 12 14.45 -51.88 -21.61
N LEU A 13 15.18 -52.57 -20.76
CA LEU A 13 14.93 -52.60 -19.32
C LEU A 13 15.30 -51.25 -18.67
N ALA A 14 16.34 -50.58 -19.18
CA ALA A 14 16.77 -49.23 -18.70
C ALA A 14 15.77 -48.14 -19.11
N MET A 15 15.01 -48.28 -20.19
CA MET A 15 13.98 -47.32 -20.59
C MET A 15 12.69 -47.40 -19.78
N ILE A 16 12.41 -48.53 -19.13
CA ILE A 16 11.20 -48.73 -18.32
C ILE A 16 11.35 -48.14 -16.91
N SER A 17 12.59 -47.93 -16.44
CA SER A 17 12.86 -47.34 -15.09
C SER A 17 12.82 -45.84 -15.04
N LEU A 18 12.52 -45.12 -16.14
CA LEU A 18 12.40 -43.65 -16.20
C LEU A 18 10.95 -43.14 -16.05
N GLY A 19 9.99 -43.97 -15.76
CA GLY A 19 8.65 -43.59 -15.38
C GLY A 19 8.67 -43.03 -13.96
N GLY A 20 9.12 -41.79 -13.78
CA GLY A 20 8.95 -41.06 -12.53
C GLY A 20 7.45 -40.80 -12.32
N CYS A 21 6.87 -41.36 -11.27
CA CYS A 21 5.56 -40.91 -10.78
C CYS A 21 5.72 -39.44 -10.42
N ILE A 22 5.07 -38.57 -11.15
CA ILE A 22 4.80 -37.19 -10.68
C ILE A 22 3.68 -37.40 -9.66
N GLU A 23 4.02 -37.43 -8.38
CA GLU A 23 3.05 -37.28 -7.31
C GLU A 23 2.79 -35.78 -7.21
N ASP A 24 1.55 -35.36 -7.41
CA ASP A 24 1.12 -34.02 -7.09
C ASP A 24 1.30 -33.83 -5.56
N TYR A 25 2.39 -33.17 -5.20
CA TYR A 25 2.61 -32.80 -3.81
C TYR A 25 1.64 -31.67 -3.46
N VAL A 26 0.52 -32.02 -2.84
CA VAL A 26 -0.34 -31.05 -2.17
C VAL A 26 0.24 -30.87 -0.77
N PRO A 27 0.90 -29.73 -0.50
CA PRO A 27 1.39 -29.47 0.85
C PRO A 27 0.18 -29.51 1.79
N SER A 28 0.30 -30.27 2.89
CA SER A 28 -0.67 -30.20 3.97
C SER A 28 -0.53 -28.80 4.59
N THR A 29 -1.38 -27.89 4.18
CA THR A 29 -1.55 -26.64 4.91
C THR A 29 -2.32 -27.00 6.18
N GLU A 30 -1.65 -26.94 7.34
CA GLU A 30 -2.38 -26.77 8.59
C GLU A 30 -3.37 -25.61 8.37
N GLU A 31 -4.61 -25.76 8.80
CA GLU A 31 -5.60 -24.69 8.71
C GLU A 31 -5.01 -23.46 9.41
N THR A 32 -4.44 -22.56 8.62
CA THR A 32 -3.92 -21.31 9.17
C THR A 32 -5.10 -20.56 9.75
N LYS A 33 -5.04 -20.35 11.05
CA LYS A 33 -6.06 -19.56 11.76
C LYS A 33 -6.15 -18.20 11.09
N GLN A 34 -7.34 -17.79 10.69
CA GLN A 34 -7.56 -16.43 10.22
C GLN A 34 -7.19 -15.43 11.31
N GLU A 35 -6.37 -14.47 10.98
CA GLU A 35 -5.97 -13.38 11.88
C GLU A 35 -6.72 -12.11 11.50
N THR A 36 -7.01 -11.27 12.48
CA THR A 36 -7.56 -9.94 12.23
C THR A 36 -6.48 -9.06 11.62
N VAL A 37 -6.86 -8.26 10.63
CA VAL A 37 -5.98 -7.30 9.95
C VAL A 37 -6.59 -5.91 10.10
N ILE A 38 -5.78 -4.97 10.55
CA ILE A 38 -6.14 -3.57 10.73
C ILE A 38 -5.44 -2.74 9.65
N GLU A 39 -6.20 -1.92 8.97
CA GLU A 39 -5.69 -0.87 8.09
C GLU A 39 -6.36 0.43 8.46
N GLY A 40 -5.66 1.30 9.18
CA GLY A 40 -6.21 2.54 9.69
C GLY A 40 -5.26 3.69 9.52
N PHE A 41 -5.82 4.88 9.22
CA PHE A 41 -5.02 6.07 8.96
C PHE A 41 -5.64 7.31 9.59
N ILE A 42 -4.73 8.18 10.05
CA ILE A 42 -5.04 9.52 10.53
C ILE A 42 -4.08 10.51 9.87
N GLU A 43 -4.62 11.52 9.20
CA GLU A 43 -3.82 12.51 8.48
C GLU A 43 -4.06 13.93 8.99
N ALA A 44 -3.02 14.77 8.92
CA ALA A 44 -3.13 16.20 9.11
C ALA A 44 -2.53 16.95 7.91
N GLY A 45 -3.17 18.04 7.51
CA GLY A 45 -2.77 18.87 6.38
C GLY A 45 -3.95 19.55 5.72
N GLU A 46 -3.70 20.24 4.61
CA GLU A 46 -4.76 20.85 3.82
C GLU A 46 -5.59 19.77 3.13
N SER A 47 -6.91 19.87 3.24
CA SER A 47 -7.86 18.90 2.64
C SER A 47 -7.70 17.46 3.14
N SER A 48 -7.30 17.29 4.41
CA SER A 48 -7.15 15.96 5.00
C SER A 48 -8.50 15.23 5.09
N ALA A 49 -8.47 13.92 4.78
CA ALA A 49 -9.63 13.04 4.91
C ALA A 49 -9.91 12.74 6.40
N PRO A 50 -11.16 12.41 6.78
CA PRO A 50 -11.46 11.90 8.11
C PRO A 50 -10.61 10.68 8.46
N ALA A 51 -10.25 10.54 9.74
CA ALA A 51 -9.58 9.33 10.21
C ALA A 51 -10.49 8.12 10.02
N TYR A 52 -9.92 6.99 9.59
CA TYR A 52 -10.69 5.76 9.39
C TYR A 52 -9.90 4.50 9.74
N VAL A 53 -10.62 3.43 10.02
CA VAL A 53 -10.08 2.09 10.28
C VAL A 53 -10.90 1.05 9.53
N LEU A 54 -10.23 0.25 8.72
CA LEU A 54 -10.75 -1.00 8.15
C LEU A 54 -10.34 -2.16 9.03
N ILE A 55 -11.28 -3.06 9.31
CA ILE A 55 -11.02 -4.28 10.08
C ILE A 55 -11.40 -5.46 9.21
N THR A 56 -10.43 -6.27 8.85
CA THR A 56 -10.62 -7.43 7.98
C THR A 56 -10.02 -8.70 8.59
N LYS A 57 -10.25 -9.82 7.92
CA LYS A 57 -9.64 -11.13 8.26
C LYS A 57 -8.63 -11.51 7.20
N SER A 58 -7.52 -12.08 7.63
CA SER A 58 -6.53 -12.65 6.71
C SER A 58 -7.10 -13.83 5.93
N ILE A 59 -6.58 -14.05 4.72
CA ILE A 59 -7.01 -15.13 3.84
C ILE A 59 -5.88 -16.16 3.79
N PRO A 60 -6.17 -17.47 3.98
CA PRO A 60 -5.17 -18.51 3.82
C PRO A 60 -4.57 -18.49 2.40
N PHE A 61 -3.25 -18.67 2.29
CA PHE A 61 -2.49 -18.52 1.04
C PHE A 61 -3.02 -19.36 -0.14
N LEU A 62 -3.59 -20.55 0.12
CA LEU A 62 -4.12 -21.43 -0.91
C LEU A 62 -5.64 -21.34 -1.10
N SER A 63 -6.31 -20.42 -0.44
CA SER A 63 -7.76 -20.24 -0.62
C SER A 63 -8.07 -19.35 -1.82
N THR A 64 -9.14 -19.68 -2.53
CA THR A 64 -9.75 -18.81 -3.53
C THR A 64 -10.84 -17.97 -2.86
N ILE A 65 -10.84 -16.67 -3.11
CA ILE A 65 -11.91 -15.79 -2.65
C ILE A 65 -13.02 -15.87 -3.70
N GLU A 66 -14.21 -16.25 -3.25
CA GLU A 66 -15.41 -16.09 -4.06
C GLU A 66 -16.06 -14.74 -3.76
N LEU A 67 -16.55 -14.04 -4.79
CA LEU A 67 -17.23 -12.74 -4.60
C LEU A 67 -18.38 -12.83 -3.58
N SER A 68 -19.04 -13.99 -3.49
CA SER A 68 -20.15 -14.24 -2.57
C SER A 68 -19.75 -14.29 -1.09
N THR A 69 -18.46 -14.47 -0.78
CA THR A 69 -17.92 -14.56 0.57
C THR A 69 -17.00 -13.38 0.91
N PHE A 70 -16.86 -12.42 0.00
CA PHE A 70 -15.98 -11.27 0.19
C PHE A 70 -16.43 -10.42 1.38
N ASP A 71 -17.72 -10.23 1.55
CA ASP A 71 -18.31 -9.43 2.64
C ASP A 71 -17.99 -10.05 4.02
N ASP A 72 -17.79 -11.38 4.10
CA ASP A 72 -17.43 -12.09 5.34
C ASP A 72 -16.01 -11.80 5.82
N LEU A 73 -15.20 -11.16 4.97
CA LEU A 73 -13.84 -10.74 5.33
C LEU A 73 -13.84 -9.48 6.21
N PHE A 74 -14.90 -8.69 6.21
CA PHE A 74 -15.00 -7.49 7.05
C PHE A 74 -15.51 -7.86 8.45
N VAL A 75 -14.93 -7.21 9.46
CA VAL A 75 -15.35 -7.36 10.86
C VAL A 75 -16.24 -6.18 11.22
N ASN A 76 -17.53 -6.47 11.35
CA ASN A 76 -18.56 -5.51 11.70
C ASN A 76 -18.83 -5.50 13.20
N GLU A 77 -19.57 -4.50 13.70
CA GLU A 77 -20.01 -4.36 15.09
C GLU A 77 -18.85 -4.31 16.11
N ALA A 78 -17.66 -3.88 15.71
CA ALA A 78 -16.56 -3.61 16.61
C ALA A 78 -16.73 -2.21 17.25
N LYS A 79 -16.24 -2.07 18.47
CA LYS A 79 -16.11 -0.75 19.08
C LYS A 79 -14.71 -0.21 18.81
N VAL A 80 -14.62 0.84 18.01
CA VAL A 80 -13.35 1.46 17.61
C VAL A 80 -13.26 2.84 18.27
N THR A 81 -12.19 3.06 19.04
CA THR A 81 -11.96 4.32 19.77
C THR A 81 -10.55 4.82 19.47
N VAL A 82 -10.43 6.11 19.20
CA VAL A 82 -9.13 6.80 19.05
C VAL A 82 -9.00 7.83 20.16
N ASN A 83 -7.88 7.79 20.88
CA ASN A 83 -7.50 8.82 21.84
C ASN A 83 -6.53 9.80 21.18
N ASP A 84 -6.84 11.10 21.20
CA ASP A 84 -6.02 12.20 20.63
C ASP A 84 -5.10 12.87 21.67
N GLY A 85 -4.93 12.24 22.84
CA GLY A 85 -4.21 12.79 23.98
C GLY A 85 -5.08 13.62 24.93
N THR A 86 -6.31 13.97 24.52
CA THR A 86 -7.26 14.76 25.31
C THR A 86 -8.61 14.05 25.43
N ASN A 87 -9.11 13.54 24.31
CA ASN A 87 -10.42 12.94 24.21
C ASN A 87 -10.34 11.49 23.70
N ASN A 88 -11.35 10.70 24.05
CA ASN A 88 -11.58 9.40 23.43
C ASN A 88 -12.76 9.56 22.46
N ILE A 89 -12.49 9.45 21.18
CA ILE A 89 -13.48 9.57 20.11
C ILE A 89 -13.83 8.17 19.62
N GLU A 90 -15.10 7.83 19.66
CA GLU A 90 -15.61 6.57 19.09
C GLU A 90 -15.90 6.78 17.60
N LEU A 91 -15.28 5.98 16.74
CA LEU A 91 -15.49 6.03 15.29
C LEU A 91 -16.82 5.34 14.94
N THR A 92 -17.50 5.88 13.94
CA THR A 92 -18.78 5.36 13.47
C THR A 92 -18.56 4.35 12.34
N GLU A 93 -19.19 3.17 12.47
CA GLU A 93 -19.23 2.20 11.38
C GLU A 93 -20.06 2.72 10.21
N LEU A 94 -19.46 2.76 9.02
CA LEU A 94 -20.08 3.17 7.77
C LEU A 94 -19.84 2.10 6.71
N CYS A 95 -20.91 1.64 6.08
CA CYS A 95 -20.82 0.69 4.97
C CYS A 95 -21.09 1.40 3.65
N LEU A 96 -20.30 1.12 2.61
CA LEU A 96 -20.46 1.74 1.28
C LEU A 96 -21.85 1.50 0.69
N ALA A 97 -22.47 0.36 1.00
CA ALA A 97 -23.82 0.04 0.54
C ALA A 97 -24.90 1.04 1.03
N ASP A 98 -24.68 1.64 2.21
CA ASP A 98 -25.64 2.54 2.86
C ASP A 98 -25.46 4.00 2.46
N LEU A 99 -24.37 4.31 1.74
CA LEU A 99 -24.07 5.69 1.34
C LEU A 99 -24.84 6.10 0.06
N PRO A 100 -25.30 7.36 -0.01
CA PRO A 100 -25.88 7.90 -1.22
C PRO A 100 -24.87 7.89 -2.39
N PRO A 101 -25.37 7.73 -3.65
CA PRO A 101 -24.53 7.92 -4.83
C PRO A 101 -23.78 9.27 -4.79
N GLY A 102 -22.56 9.30 -5.28
CA GLY A 102 -21.67 10.47 -5.21
C GLY A 102 -20.82 10.51 -3.93
N ILE A 103 -21.39 10.23 -2.76
CA ILE A 103 -20.60 10.05 -1.52
C ILE A 103 -19.94 8.68 -1.51
N LYS A 104 -20.65 7.66 -2.01
CA LYS A 104 -20.16 6.30 -2.11
C LYS A 104 -18.88 6.20 -2.96
N GLU A 105 -18.87 6.85 -4.13
CA GLU A 105 -17.70 6.86 -5.01
C GLU A 105 -16.50 7.53 -4.34
N VAL A 106 -16.70 8.67 -3.67
CA VAL A 106 -15.65 9.37 -2.94
C VAL A 106 -15.14 8.52 -1.77
N ALA A 107 -16.03 7.89 -1.01
CA ALA A 107 -15.65 7.02 0.10
C ALA A 107 -14.87 5.78 -0.38
N ALA A 108 -15.30 5.14 -1.46
CA ALA A 108 -14.58 4.02 -2.06
C ALA A 108 -13.16 4.43 -2.47
N GLN A 109 -13.01 5.58 -3.11
CA GLN A 109 -11.71 6.12 -3.53
C GLN A 109 -10.80 6.43 -2.33
N VAL A 110 -11.33 7.00 -1.25
CA VAL A 110 -10.57 7.26 -0.01
C VAL A 110 -10.09 5.95 0.62
N LEU A 111 -10.92 4.91 0.59
CA LEU A 111 -10.60 3.58 1.09
C LEU A 111 -9.71 2.76 0.12
N GLY A 112 -9.36 3.31 -1.04
CA GLY A 112 -8.51 2.65 -2.04
C GLY A 112 -9.21 1.58 -2.88
N PHE A 113 -10.55 1.59 -2.92
CA PHE A 113 -11.35 0.68 -3.75
C PHE A 113 -11.79 1.36 -5.04
N ASP A 114 -11.92 0.55 -6.10
CA ASP A 114 -12.52 1.01 -7.35
C ASP A 114 -14.00 1.38 -7.12
N PRO A 115 -14.40 2.61 -7.42
CA PRO A 115 -15.81 3.04 -7.28
C PRO A 115 -16.81 2.18 -8.05
N GLU A 116 -16.41 1.53 -9.14
CA GLU A 116 -17.24 0.60 -9.90
C GLU A 116 -17.41 -0.76 -9.20
N SER A 117 -16.52 -1.12 -8.28
CA SER A 117 -16.61 -2.31 -7.42
C SER A 117 -17.68 -2.21 -6.32
N THR A 118 -18.58 -1.27 -6.43
CA THR A 118 -19.58 -0.90 -5.42
C THR A 118 -20.67 -1.94 -5.12
N SER A 119 -20.60 -3.13 -5.71
CA SER A 119 -21.43 -4.27 -5.33
C SER A 119 -20.97 -4.94 -4.01
N LEU A 120 -19.77 -4.62 -3.56
CA LEU A 120 -19.19 -5.15 -2.33
C LEU A 120 -19.65 -4.32 -1.13
N ASN A 121 -20.06 -4.97 -0.05
CA ASN A 121 -20.44 -4.30 1.19
C ASN A 121 -19.21 -4.06 2.06
N ILE A 122 -18.41 -3.07 1.68
CA ILE A 122 -17.21 -2.66 2.40
C ILE A 122 -17.62 -1.72 3.54
N CYS A 123 -17.28 -2.08 4.78
CA CYS A 123 -17.55 -1.27 5.96
C CYS A 123 -16.22 -0.77 6.56
N ALA A 124 -16.21 0.48 7.02
CA ALA A 124 -15.09 1.12 7.70
C ALA A 124 -15.61 1.89 8.93
N TYR A 125 -14.75 2.04 9.92
CA TYR A 125 -15.00 2.90 11.10
C TYR A 125 -14.38 4.26 10.84
N VAL A 126 -15.18 5.33 10.89
CA VAL A 126 -14.79 6.67 10.41
C VAL A 126 -15.11 7.74 11.45
N ASP A 127 -14.25 8.72 11.63
CA ASP A 127 -14.55 9.97 12.36
C ASP A 127 -15.40 10.91 11.49
N ILE A 128 -16.67 10.54 11.29
CA ILE A 128 -17.59 11.26 10.38
C ILE A 128 -17.90 12.69 10.84
N LEU A 129 -17.76 12.98 12.15
CA LEU A 129 -18.02 14.29 12.72
C LEU A 129 -16.77 15.15 12.86
N ASP A 130 -15.62 14.64 12.38
CA ASP A 130 -14.31 15.31 12.46
C ASP A 130 -13.99 15.82 13.89
N GLN A 131 -14.13 14.92 14.87
CA GLN A 131 -13.98 15.25 16.29
C GLN A 131 -12.54 15.11 16.79
N LEU A 132 -11.70 14.34 16.08
CA LEU A 132 -10.29 14.18 16.42
C LEU A 132 -9.52 15.47 16.17
N ASP A 133 -8.80 15.94 17.19
CA ASP A 133 -7.87 17.06 17.06
C ASP A 133 -6.59 16.58 16.36
N ARG A 134 -6.62 16.58 15.00
CA ARG A 134 -5.55 16.11 14.14
C ARG A 134 -4.49 17.19 13.95
N LYS A 135 -3.34 17.03 14.59
CA LYS A 135 -2.26 18.03 14.59
C LYS A 135 -0.89 17.39 14.41
N ILE A 136 0.01 18.15 13.80
CA ILE A 136 1.43 17.83 13.69
C ILE A 136 2.02 17.59 15.10
N GLY A 137 2.82 16.53 15.26
CA GLY A 137 3.39 16.10 16.54
C GLY A 137 2.37 15.44 17.48
N GLY A 138 1.10 15.33 17.08
CA GLY A 138 0.07 14.65 17.87
C GLY A 138 0.27 13.13 17.89
N LYS A 139 0.05 12.53 19.06
CA LYS A 139 0.05 11.08 19.26
C LYS A 139 -1.38 10.57 19.34
N TYR A 140 -1.67 9.45 18.68
CA TYR A 140 -3.00 8.87 18.57
C TYR A 140 -2.97 7.40 18.93
N ASP A 141 -3.69 7.04 20.01
CA ASP A 141 -3.79 5.68 20.48
C ASP A 141 -5.12 5.07 20.01
N LEU A 142 -5.04 4.01 19.20
CA LEU A 142 -6.17 3.25 18.69
C LEU A 142 -6.49 2.11 19.65
N ARG A 143 -7.78 1.92 19.93
CA ARG A 143 -8.31 0.77 20.67
C ARG A 143 -9.52 0.20 19.94
N ILE A 144 -9.48 -1.08 19.65
CA ILE A 144 -10.56 -1.83 19.02
C ILE A 144 -10.99 -2.95 19.96
N GLU A 145 -12.27 -3.01 20.24
CA GLU A 145 -12.90 -4.09 21.01
C GLU A 145 -13.81 -4.88 20.07
N THR A 146 -13.42 -6.10 19.77
CA THR A 146 -14.28 -7.11 19.15
C THR A 146 -14.84 -8.01 20.27
N GLY A 147 -15.90 -8.78 20.01
CA GLY A 147 -16.50 -9.63 21.07
C GLY A 147 -15.52 -10.57 21.77
N GLU A 148 -14.36 -10.86 21.17
CA GLU A 148 -13.39 -11.87 21.64
C GLU A 148 -12.01 -11.29 21.98
N SER A 149 -11.66 -10.09 21.50
CA SER A 149 -10.30 -9.55 21.62
C SER A 149 -10.27 -8.03 21.76
N ILE A 150 -9.18 -7.56 22.36
CA ILE A 150 -8.80 -6.15 22.41
C ILE A 150 -7.55 -6.00 21.56
N ILE A 151 -7.60 -5.06 20.62
CA ILE A 151 -6.50 -4.73 19.71
C ILE A 151 -6.11 -3.29 19.99
N THR A 152 -4.82 -3.00 20.03
CA THR A 152 -4.32 -1.64 20.29
C THR A 152 -3.20 -1.29 19.33
N ALA A 153 -3.06 0.00 19.03
CA ALA A 153 -1.96 0.52 18.25
C ALA A 153 -1.71 1.98 18.59
N THR A 154 -0.52 2.47 18.30
CA THR A 154 -0.15 3.86 18.51
C THR A 154 0.55 4.39 17.27
N THR A 155 0.27 5.64 16.91
CA THR A 155 0.95 6.38 15.83
C THR A 155 1.14 7.83 16.20
N THR A 156 2.00 8.52 15.45
CA THR A 156 2.23 9.97 15.58
C THR A 156 2.13 10.61 14.19
N ILE A 157 1.55 11.79 14.10
CA ILE A 157 1.61 12.58 12.86
C ILE A 157 2.93 13.38 12.90
N PRO A 158 3.92 13.06 12.08
CA PRO A 158 5.23 13.73 12.11
C PRO A 158 5.15 15.16 11.57
N PRO A 159 6.22 15.97 11.72
CA PRO A 159 6.34 17.25 11.03
C PRO A 159 6.18 17.09 9.52
N PHE A 160 5.62 18.13 8.88
CA PHE A 160 5.50 18.15 7.43
C PHE A 160 6.72 18.83 6.80
N ILE A 161 7.50 18.09 6.02
CA ILE A 161 8.61 18.60 5.22
C ILE A 161 8.13 18.76 3.79
N PRO A 162 7.96 20.00 3.32
CA PRO A 162 7.42 20.28 1.98
C PRO A 162 8.44 20.04 0.88
N LEU A 163 7.94 19.77 -0.32
CA LEU A 163 8.74 19.91 -1.54
C LEU A 163 9.03 21.40 -1.77
N THR A 164 10.30 21.76 -1.82
CA THR A 164 10.73 23.17 -1.99
C THR A 164 10.82 23.59 -3.44
N LYS A 165 10.95 22.63 -4.37
CA LYS A 165 11.07 22.88 -5.79
C LYS A 165 10.57 21.70 -6.62
N LEU A 166 9.85 22.01 -7.69
CA LEU A 166 9.52 21.10 -8.80
C LEU A 166 10.23 21.62 -10.06
N ARG A 167 10.90 20.74 -10.78
CA ARG A 167 11.62 21.09 -12.01
C ARG A 167 11.47 20.00 -13.05
N TRP A 168 11.17 20.41 -14.27
CA TRP A 168 11.07 19.52 -15.42
C TRP A 168 12.36 19.50 -16.23
N ASP A 169 12.66 18.32 -16.75
CA ASP A 169 13.83 18.08 -17.60
C ASP A 169 13.48 17.07 -18.70
N ASP A 170 14.35 16.95 -19.68
CA ASP A 170 14.25 15.90 -20.68
C ASP A 170 14.46 14.50 -20.07
N PRO A 171 13.92 13.45 -20.69
CA PRO A 171 14.21 12.07 -20.31
C PRO A 171 15.70 11.76 -20.37
N PRO A 172 16.20 10.76 -19.60
CA PRO A 172 17.58 10.35 -19.69
C PRO A 172 17.92 9.84 -21.08
N GLY A 173 19.04 10.28 -21.62
CA GLY A 173 19.60 9.81 -22.88
C GLY A 173 19.34 10.70 -24.08
N ALA A 174 18.13 11.14 -24.32
CA ALA A 174 17.81 12.03 -25.43
C ALA A 174 16.60 12.94 -25.12
N PRO A 175 16.61 14.19 -25.63
CA PRO A 175 15.44 15.06 -25.55
C PRO A 175 14.20 14.39 -26.18
N SER A 176 13.02 14.73 -25.65
CA SER A 176 11.75 14.22 -26.15
C SER A 176 10.72 15.34 -26.25
N ASP A 177 10.03 15.39 -27.38
CA ASP A 177 8.92 16.33 -27.60
C ASP A 177 7.61 15.87 -26.90
N THR A 178 7.58 14.65 -26.41
CA THR A 178 6.36 14.03 -25.83
C THR A 178 6.48 13.65 -24.36
N LEU A 179 7.70 13.47 -23.84
CA LEU A 179 7.96 13.00 -22.50
C LEU A 179 8.84 13.98 -21.72
N ALA A 180 8.65 14.03 -20.41
CA ALA A 180 9.48 14.80 -19.48
C ALA A 180 9.72 14.02 -18.19
N ARG A 181 10.79 14.37 -17.48
CA ARG A 181 11.13 13.87 -16.15
C ARG A 181 10.90 14.97 -15.12
N LEU A 182 10.21 14.64 -14.04
CA LEU A 182 10.06 15.51 -12.89
C LEU A 182 11.22 15.31 -11.92
N TRP A 183 11.81 16.42 -11.48
CA TRP A 183 12.74 16.49 -10.36
C TRP A 183 12.10 17.28 -9.23
N ILE A 184 12.25 16.78 -8.02
CA ILE A 184 11.77 17.45 -6.80
C ILE A 184 12.95 17.71 -5.87
N THR A 185 12.82 18.73 -5.03
CA THR A 185 13.82 19.05 -4.00
C THR A 185 13.14 19.01 -2.64
N ILE A 186 13.77 18.35 -1.68
CA ILE A 186 13.44 18.33 -0.27
C ILE A 186 14.53 19.12 0.46
N ALA A 187 14.16 19.98 1.41
CA ALA A 187 15.08 20.56 2.39
C ALA A 187 14.91 19.78 3.68
N ASP A 188 15.83 18.86 3.92
CA ASP A 188 15.75 17.91 5.03
C ASP A 188 16.25 18.52 6.34
N ASP A 189 15.74 18.02 7.49
CA ASP A 189 16.09 18.45 8.83
C ASP A 189 17.10 17.49 9.47
N GLU A 190 18.30 17.94 9.79
CA GLU A 190 19.39 17.15 10.40
C GLU A 190 19.04 16.59 11.79
N GLU A 191 17.99 17.10 12.45
CA GLU A 191 17.69 16.73 13.84
C GLU A 191 16.81 15.49 14.00
N GLU A 192 16.10 15.03 12.92
CA GLU A 192 15.14 13.93 12.97
C GLU A 192 15.23 13.03 11.74
N ASP A 193 15.12 11.72 11.93
CA ASP A 193 14.96 10.75 10.84
C ASP A 193 13.61 10.96 10.14
N ASN A 194 13.61 11.16 8.84
CA ASN A 194 12.44 11.51 8.06
C ASN A 194 12.04 10.41 7.07
N TYR A 195 10.74 10.15 7.01
CA TYR A 195 10.16 9.10 6.17
C TYR A 195 9.10 9.69 5.27
N TYR A 196 9.15 9.36 4.00
CA TYR A 196 8.32 9.95 2.96
C TYR A 196 7.56 8.90 2.18
N ARG A 197 6.37 9.27 1.71
CA ARG A 197 5.57 8.51 0.76
C ARG A 197 4.92 9.43 -0.25
N TYR A 198 4.74 8.96 -1.49
CA TYR A 198 4.08 9.77 -2.49
C TYR A 198 3.14 8.96 -3.40
N PHE A 199 2.22 9.69 -4.01
CA PHE A 199 1.32 9.20 -5.05
C PHE A 199 1.31 10.24 -6.16
N THR A 200 1.04 9.83 -7.39
CA THR A 200 0.85 10.73 -8.51
C THR A 200 -0.49 10.53 -9.17
N GLU A 201 -1.03 11.59 -9.72
CA GLU A 201 -2.26 11.59 -10.49
C GLU A 201 -2.03 12.39 -11.78
N GLU A 202 -2.54 11.90 -12.91
CA GLU A 202 -2.53 12.60 -14.20
C GLU A 202 -3.97 12.91 -14.62
N ASN A 203 -4.21 14.12 -15.11
CA ASN A 203 -5.49 14.54 -15.74
C ASN A 203 -6.75 14.20 -14.91
N ASN A 204 -6.66 14.27 -13.58
CA ASN A 204 -7.74 13.97 -12.62
C ASN A 204 -8.30 12.53 -12.75
N THR A 205 -7.44 11.57 -13.04
CA THR A 205 -7.84 10.14 -13.16
C THR A 205 -7.81 9.39 -11.82
N GLY A 206 -7.42 10.05 -10.73
CA GLY A 206 -7.22 9.47 -9.42
C GLY A 206 -5.76 9.16 -9.11
N PHE A 207 -5.42 9.17 -7.81
CA PHE A 207 -4.06 8.91 -7.36
C PHE A 207 -3.65 7.45 -7.57
N VAL A 208 -2.47 7.27 -8.17
CA VAL A 208 -1.84 5.96 -8.38
C VAL A 208 -0.65 5.83 -7.43
N ILE A 209 -0.47 4.62 -6.88
CA ILE A 209 0.63 4.29 -5.98
C ILE A 209 1.81 3.73 -6.81
N PRO A 210 3.02 4.31 -6.76
CA PRO A 210 4.17 3.77 -7.45
C PRO A 210 4.59 2.39 -6.90
N PHE A 211 5.40 1.66 -7.66
CA PHE A 211 5.89 0.34 -7.25
C PHE A 211 6.73 0.39 -5.97
N SER A 212 7.47 1.49 -5.77
CA SER A 212 8.19 1.83 -4.56
C SER A 212 7.74 3.22 -4.17
N SER A 213 6.80 3.31 -3.23
CA SER A 213 6.17 4.57 -2.87
C SER A 213 6.81 5.26 -1.68
N VAL A 214 7.63 4.53 -0.92
CA VAL A 214 8.25 5.03 0.32
C VAL A 214 9.76 5.20 0.18
N THR A 215 10.30 6.21 0.87
CA THR A 215 11.74 6.46 1.02
C THR A 215 12.01 7.09 2.38
N ASN A 216 13.28 7.09 2.78
CA ASN A 216 13.77 7.82 3.95
C ASN A 216 14.95 8.72 3.57
N ASP A 217 15.40 9.54 4.50
CA ASP A 217 16.48 10.50 4.34
C ASP A 217 17.90 9.94 4.56
N ALA A 218 18.06 8.66 4.87
CA ALA A 218 19.34 8.04 5.26
C ALA A 218 20.55 8.38 4.35
N PHE A 219 20.29 8.81 3.10
CA PHE A 219 21.34 9.19 2.15
C PHE A 219 21.53 10.70 2.00
N PHE A 220 20.65 11.53 2.55
CA PHE A 220 20.66 12.99 2.38
C PHE A 220 20.31 13.77 3.65
N ASP A 221 20.35 13.11 4.79
CA ASP A 221 20.12 13.65 6.13
C ASP A 221 20.78 15.02 6.31
N GLY A 222 19.98 16.03 6.68
CA GLY A 222 20.37 17.42 6.87
C GLY A 222 20.78 18.18 5.61
N GLN A 223 20.40 17.75 4.41
CA GLN A 223 20.79 18.36 3.16
C GLN A 223 19.61 18.67 2.25
N ASP A 224 19.74 19.76 1.47
CA ASP A 224 18.89 19.93 0.29
C ASP A 224 19.19 18.86 -0.74
N PHE A 225 18.22 18.01 -1.02
CA PHE A 225 18.39 16.88 -1.93
C PHE A 225 17.41 16.94 -3.10
N GLU A 226 17.95 16.91 -4.33
CA GLU A 226 17.17 16.88 -5.55
C GLU A 226 17.21 15.47 -6.16
N PHE A 227 16.04 14.88 -6.44
CA PHE A 227 15.93 13.55 -7.05
C PHE A 227 14.72 13.46 -8.00
N PRO A 228 14.74 12.50 -8.95
CA PRO A 228 13.62 12.33 -9.86
C PRO A 228 12.42 11.70 -9.15
N LEU A 229 11.24 12.31 -9.27
CA LEU A 229 9.98 11.73 -8.84
C LEU A 229 9.32 11.02 -10.03
N ASN A 230 9.34 9.71 -10.01
CA ASN A 230 8.76 8.92 -11.07
C ASN A 230 7.22 9.00 -11.05
N LYS A 231 6.63 9.06 -12.25
CA LYS A 231 5.20 8.83 -12.41
C LYS A 231 4.82 7.45 -11.85
N ALA A 232 3.74 7.37 -11.13
CA ALA A 232 3.19 6.09 -10.71
C ALA A 232 2.49 5.40 -11.89
N GLU A 233 2.83 4.12 -12.10
CA GLU A 233 2.26 3.33 -13.18
C GLU A 233 1.21 2.35 -12.64
N GLN A 234 0.13 2.14 -13.40
CA GLN A 234 -0.86 1.13 -13.07
C GLN A 234 -0.23 -0.28 -13.09
N ARG A 235 -0.55 -1.09 -12.10
CA ARG A 235 0.09 -2.43 -11.91
C ARG A 235 -0.37 -3.48 -12.92
N ASP A 236 -1.48 -3.24 -13.62
CA ASP A 236 -2.06 -4.09 -14.68
C ASP A 236 -1.59 -3.71 -16.08
N GLY A 237 -0.83 -2.62 -16.20
CA GLY A 237 -0.26 -2.15 -17.46
C GLY A 237 0.91 -2.98 -17.97
N SER A 238 1.19 -2.89 -19.26
CA SER A 238 2.42 -3.42 -19.83
C SER A 238 3.60 -2.52 -19.46
N PHE A 239 4.65 -3.10 -18.87
CA PHE A 239 5.88 -2.37 -18.56
C PHE A 239 6.62 -2.00 -19.85
N ASP A 240 6.80 -0.69 -20.09
CA ASP A 240 7.68 -0.16 -21.14
C ASP A 240 8.85 0.60 -20.48
N PRO A 241 10.07 0.07 -20.55
CA PRO A 241 11.25 0.70 -19.95
C PRO A 241 11.60 2.07 -20.54
N ASN A 242 11.09 2.40 -21.74
CA ASN A 242 11.39 3.68 -22.40
C ASN A 242 10.51 4.83 -21.86
N THR A 243 9.35 4.51 -21.31
CA THR A 243 8.38 5.51 -20.82
C THR A 243 8.18 5.44 -19.31
N PHE A 244 8.68 4.37 -18.66
CA PHE A 244 8.46 4.13 -17.23
C PHE A 244 8.94 5.31 -16.37
N GLY A 245 8.03 5.79 -15.53
CA GLY A 245 8.27 6.89 -14.59
C GLY A 245 8.35 8.28 -15.24
N LEU A 246 8.12 8.40 -16.55
CA LEU A 246 8.10 9.65 -17.29
C LEU A 246 6.68 10.17 -17.45
N TYR A 247 6.53 11.49 -17.50
CA TYR A 247 5.26 12.18 -17.65
C TYR A 247 5.06 12.63 -19.09
N ASN A 248 3.82 12.61 -19.61
CA ASN A 248 3.55 13.14 -20.95
C ASN A 248 3.53 14.67 -20.92
N ARG A 249 4.18 15.31 -21.88
CA ARG A 249 4.12 16.75 -22.03
C ARG A 249 2.69 17.23 -22.32
N GLY A 250 2.27 18.28 -21.63
CA GLY A 250 0.93 18.84 -21.72
C GLY A 250 -0.09 18.26 -20.75
N ASP A 251 0.24 17.18 -20.03
CA ASP A 251 -0.63 16.66 -18.99
C ASP A 251 -0.62 17.53 -17.73
N SER A 252 -1.76 17.60 -17.02
CA SER A 252 -1.82 18.10 -15.66
C SER A 252 -1.46 17.00 -14.68
N ILE A 253 -0.64 17.33 -13.69
CA ILE A 253 -0.25 16.37 -12.65
C ILE A 253 -0.63 16.88 -11.27
N ARG A 254 -0.93 15.94 -10.38
CA ARG A 254 -1.01 16.17 -8.94
C ARG A 254 -0.11 15.17 -8.21
N ILE A 255 0.53 15.65 -7.16
CA ILE A 255 1.39 14.84 -6.29
C ILE A 255 0.79 14.93 -4.89
N LYS A 256 0.47 13.77 -4.28
CA LYS A 256 0.21 13.66 -2.86
C LYS A 256 1.53 13.30 -2.19
N TRP A 257 2.08 14.22 -1.40
CA TRP A 257 3.33 14.07 -0.68
C TRP A 257 3.05 13.90 0.80
N MET A 258 3.63 12.89 1.43
CA MET A 258 3.33 12.50 2.81
C MET A 258 4.61 12.32 3.61
N ASN A 259 4.62 12.83 4.84
CA ASN A 259 5.59 12.49 5.86
C ASN A 259 4.97 11.45 6.80
N LEU A 260 5.67 10.37 7.05
CA LEU A 260 5.21 9.20 7.82
C LEU A 260 5.99 9.10 9.13
N ASP A 261 5.43 8.45 10.16
CA ASP A 261 6.22 7.92 11.25
C ASP A 261 7.00 6.66 10.83
N GLU A 262 8.01 6.27 11.61
CA GLU A 262 8.87 5.12 11.33
C GLU A 262 8.07 3.82 11.14
N ALA A 263 7.13 3.54 12.05
CA ALA A 263 6.35 2.30 11.99
C ALA A 263 5.47 2.22 10.73
N HIS A 264 4.94 3.36 10.30
CA HIS A 264 4.15 3.47 9.07
C HIS A 264 5.04 3.28 7.83
N PHE A 265 6.24 3.87 7.81
CA PHE A 265 7.23 3.63 6.77
C PHE A 265 7.63 2.15 6.70
N ASP A 266 8.00 1.53 7.83
CA ASP A 266 8.40 0.13 7.90
C ASP A 266 7.32 -0.82 7.39
N PHE A 267 6.05 -0.55 7.70
CA PHE A 267 4.93 -1.32 7.19
C PHE A 267 4.92 -1.30 5.65
N TRP A 268 4.92 -0.11 5.03
CA TRP A 268 4.86 -0.01 3.56
C TRP A 268 6.12 -0.52 2.89
N ASN A 269 7.30 -0.22 3.44
CA ASN A 269 8.58 -0.69 2.91
C ASN A 269 8.62 -2.22 2.87
N THR A 270 8.23 -2.88 3.94
CA THR A 270 8.22 -4.35 4.01
C THR A 270 7.10 -4.97 3.18
N LEU A 271 5.92 -4.33 3.09
CA LEU A 271 4.81 -4.81 2.27
C LEU A 271 5.12 -4.69 0.78
N GLU A 272 5.65 -3.55 0.33
CA GLU A 272 6.03 -3.33 -1.06
C GLU A 272 7.18 -4.24 -1.48
N PHE A 273 8.17 -4.44 -0.61
CA PHE A 273 9.24 -5.42 -0.84
C PHE A 273 8.66 -6.83 -1.02
N SER A 274 7.73 -7.26 -0.17
CA SER A 274 7.09 -8.57 -0.28
C SER A 274 6.28 -8.74 -1.57
N ARG A 275 5.57 -7.69 -1.99
CA ARG A 275 4.79 -7.69 -3.24
C ARG A 275 5.68 -7.74 -4.50
N ASN A 276 6.82 -7.05 -4.47
CA ASN A 276 7.72 -6.95 -5.60
C ASN A 276 8.71 -8.11 -5.68
N ASN A 277 8.90 -8.86 -4.59
CA ASN A 277 9.82 -9.99 -4.49
C ASN A 277 9.06 -11.32 -4.55
N SER A 278 8.38 -11.57 -5.65
CA SER A 278 7.64 -12.82 -5.90
C SER A 278 8.40 -13.71 -6.86
N GLY A 279 8.60 -14.99 -6.51
CA GLY A 279 9.24 -15.97 -7.38
C GLY A 279 9.77 -17.18 -6.62
N PRO A 280 10.21 -18.24 -7.33
CA PRO A 280 10.63 -19.49 -6.70
C PRO A 280 11.90 -19.36 -5.84
N PHE A 281 12.61 -18.26 -5.92
CA PHE A 281 13.82 -17.93 -5.15
C PHE A 281 13.65 -16.71 -4.24
N SER A 282 12.41 -16.22 -4.08
CA SER A 282 12.13 -15.10 -3.18
C SER A 282 12.36 -15.53 -1.73
N SER A 283 13.00 -14.64 -0.95
CA SER A 283 13.10 -14.83 0.50
C SER A 283 11.79 -14.42 1.16
N PHE A 284 11.37 -15.20 2.16
CA PHE A 284 10.26 -14.80 3.01
C PHE A 284 10.63 -13.51 3.76
N ASN A 285 9.78 -12.51 3.67
CA ASN A 285 9.88 -11.29 4.45
C ASN A 285 8.58 -11.11 5.25
N ARG A 286 8.71 -10.83 6.53
CA ARG A 286 7.57 -10.53 7.38
C ARG A 286 7.22 -9.05 7.20
N VAL A 287 5.96 -8.77 6.91
CA VAL A 287 5.44 -7.39 6.91
C VAL A 287 5.46 -6.84 8.34
N SER A 288 6.03 -5.66 8.53
CA SER A 288 6.06 -4.97 9.81
C SER A 288 4.65 -4.55 10.23
N SER A 289 4.39 -4.48 11.54
CA SER A 289 3.09 -4.08 12.09
C SER A 289 3.32 -3.33 13.40
N ASN A 290 2.58 -2.25 13.63
CA ASN A 290 2.53 -1.55 14.91
C ASN A 290 1.25 -1.87 15.71
N VAL A 291 0.50 -2.88 15.28
CA VAL A 291 -0.76 -3.30 15.90
C VAL A 291 -0.50 -4.46 16.85
N ASP A 292 -0.88 -4.31 18.11
CA ASP A 292 -0.84 -5.37 19.12
C ASP A 292 -2.17 -6.13 19.16
N GLY A 293 -2.10 -7.46 19.06
CA GLY A 293 -3.27 -8.35 19.00
C GLY A 293 -3.85 -8.59 17.62
N ALA A 294 -3.28 -8.00 16.55
CA ALA A 294 -3.67 -8.21 15.17
C ALA A 294 -2.48 -7.94 14.20
N LEU A 295 -2.70 -8.15 12.91
CA LEU A 295 -1.78 -7.72 11.86
C LEU A 295 -2.17 -6.32 11.34
N GLY A 296 -1.25 -5.64 10.65
CA GLY A 296 -1.57 -4.43 9.89
C GLY A 296 -0.95 -3.16 10.43
N ILE A 297 -1.62 -2.03 10.21
CA ILE A 297 -1.09 -0.69 10.47
C ILE A 297 -2.15 0.26 11.04
N TRP A 298 -1.77 1.03 12.03
CA TRP A 298 -2.38 2.31 12.39
C TRP A 298 -1.35 3.39 12.11
N GLY A 299 -1.55 4.17 11.02
CA GLY A 299 -0.55 5.09 10.49
C GLY A 299 -0.98 6.55 10.55
N GLY A 300 -0.17 7.36 11.24
CA GLY A 300 -0.26 8.81 11.20
C GLY A 300 0.62 9.39 10.09
N TYR A 301 0.16 10.45 9.45
CA TYR A 301 0.97 11.16 8.47
C TYR A 301 0.55 12.62 8.29
N ALA A 302 1.53 13.44 7.95
CA ALA A 302 1.30 14.79 7.46
C ALA A 302 1.25 14.78 5.93
N VAL A 303 0.35 15.57 5.33
CA VAL A 303 0.12 15.54 3.88
C VAL A 303 0.11 16.93 3.27
N GLY A 304 0.70 17.04 2.07
CA GLY A 304 0.61 18.20 1.19
C GLY A 304 0.36 17.77 -0.26
N TYR A 305 -0.31 18.65 -0.98
CA TYR A 305 -0.64 18.42 -2.39
C TYR A 305 0.07 19.46 -3.26
N TYR A 306 0.60 19.01 -4.39
CA TYR A 306 1.26 19.84 -5.39
C TYR A 306 0.61 19.60 -6.74
N GLU A 307 0.38 20.68 -7.48
CA GLU A 307 -0.20 20.63 -8.82
C GLU A 307 0.73 21.35 -9.79
N ASP A 308 0.92 20.79 -10.97
CA ASP A 308 1.74 21.39 -12.02
C ASP A 308 1.27 20.90 -13.40
N MET A 309 1.72 21.61 -14.44
CA MET A 309 1.52 21.23 -15.84
C MET A 309 2.86 20.80 -16.43
N VAL A 310 2.90 19.64 -17.05
CA VAL A 310 4.11 19.18 -17.74
C VAL A 310 4.39 20.08 -18.94
N PRO A 311 5.52 20.81 -18.99
CA PRO A 311 5.80 21.78 -20.06
C PRO A 311 5.99 21.07 -21.40
N PHE A 312 5.60 21.78 -22.49
CA PHE A 312 5.83 21.32 -23.88
C PHE A 312 7.29 21.41 -24.30
#